data_5ffa45c7c89d23834bb58c98da240bd8
#
_entry.id   5ffa45c7c89d23834bb58c98da240bd8
#
_cell.length_a   1.000
_cell.length_b   1.000
_cell.length_c   1.000
_cell.angle_alpha   90.00
_cell.angle_beta   90.00
_cell.angle_gamma   90.00
#
_symmetry.space_group_name_H-M   'P 1'
#
loop_
_entity.id
_entity.type
_entity.pdbx_description
1 polymer ?
#
loop_
_entity_poly.entity_id
_entity_poly.type
_entity_poly.pdbx_seq_one_letter_code
_entity_poly.pdbx_strand_id
1 'polypeptide(L)' 'MFMERLLREKEAYGRIRPELLEKFKGKWVAISNGEVAVQGDEFGEVVKRAYELTGGEIFYVTKVGEEQKVERKLYRNR' A
#
# COMPACT_ATOMS: atom_id res chain seq x y z
N MET A 1 12.40 12.17 5.80
CA MET A 1 13.06 10.93 6.04
C MET A 1 12.23 9.75 5.58
N PHE A 2 12.91 8.67 5.28
CA PHE A 2 12.23 7.49 4.71
C PHE A 2 11.11 6.97 5.60
N MET A 3 11.44 6.74 6.88
CA MET A 3 10.46 6.17 7.81
C MET A 3 9.27 7.08 8.03
N GLU A 4 9.51 8.38 8.10
CA GLU A 4 8.42 9.31 8.29
C GLU A 4 7.44 9.28 7.13
N ARG A 5 7.94 9.23 5.91
CA ARG A 5 7.08 9.21 4.74
C ARG A 5 6.26 7.93 4.69
N LEU A 6 6.90 6.80 5.01
CA LEU A 6 6.19 5.53 5.00
C LEU A 6 5.09 5.53 6.06
N LEU A 7 5.38 6.07 7.24
CA LEU A 7 4.39 6.14 8.29
C LEU A 7 3.21 7.03 7.91
N ARG A 8 3.48 8.12 7.21
CA ARG A 8 2.41 8.99 6.74
C ARG A 8 1.48 8.27 5.77
N GLU A 9 2.06 7.50 4.87
CA GLU A 9 1.24 6.77 3.92
C GLU A 9 0.43 5.69 4.63
N LYS A 10 1.02 5.06 5.65
CA LYS A 10 0.30 4.07 6.42
C LYS A 10 -0.86 4.70 7.19
N GLU A 11 -0.65 5.89 7.75
CA GLU A 11 -1.71 6.60 8.45
C GLU A 11 -2.82 7.02 7.49
N ALA A 12 -2.44 7.49 6.31
CA ALA A 12 -3.42 7.84 5.31
C ALA A 12 -4.27 6.64 4.94
N TYR A 13 -3.63 5.48 4.78
CA TYR A 13 -4.36 4.25 4.51
C TYR A 13 -5.37 3.97 5.62
N GLY A 14 -4.98 4.15 6.88
CA GLY A 14 -5.89 3.93 7.99
C GLY A 14 -7.13 4.79 7.93
N ARG A 15 -6.96 6.03 7.48
CA ARG A 15 -8.10 6.94 7.38
C ARG A 15 -9.07 6.55 6.28
N ILE A 16 -8.57 6.05 5.16
CA ILE A 16 -9.44 5.70 4.04
C ILE A 16 -9.82 4.22 4.03
N ARG A 17 -9.30 3.45 5.00
CA ARG A 17 -9.53 2.01 5.04
C ARG A 17 -11.00 1.60 5.04
N PRO A 18 -11.89 2.27 5.78
CA PRO A 18 -13.29 1.87 5.75
C PRO A 18 -13.88 1.90 4.34
N GLU A 19 -13.53 2.91 3.57
CA GLU A 19 -13.99 3.02 2.21
C GLU A 19 -13.34 1.94 1.32
N LEU A 20 -12.06 1.68 1.55
CA LEU A 20 -11.37 0.66 0.78
C LEU A 20 -11.90 -0.73 1.07
N LEU A 21 -12.34 -0.99 2.30
CA LEU A 21 -12.93 -2.27 2.63
C LEU A 21 -14.19 -2.53 1.83
N GLU A 22 -14.93 -1.48 1.52
CA GLU A 22 -16.12 -1.64 0.70
C GLU A 22 -15.78 -1.91 -0.76
N LYS A 23 -14.77 -1.22 -1.27
CA LYS A 23 -14.47 -1.25 -2.69
C LYS A 23 -13.42 -2.27 -3.09
N PHE A 24 -12.43 -2.47 -2.24
CA PHE A 24 -11.24 -3.24 -2.62
C PHE A 24 -10.86 -4.33 -1.64
N LYS A 25 -11.82 -4.83 -0.86
CA LYS A 25 -11.51 -5.87 0.11
C LYS A 25 -10.85 -7.06 -0.58
N GLY A 26 -9.72 -7.50 -0.04
CA GLY A 26 -8.98 -8.63 -0.61
C GLY A 26 -8.07 -8.26 -1.75
N LYS A 27 -8.01 -6.99 -2.12
CA LYS A 27 -7.13 -6.53 -3.18
C LYS A 27 -5.90 -5.87 -2.62
N TRP A 28 -4.84 -5.88 -3.41
CA TRP A 28 -3.62 -5.16 -3.06
C TRP A 28 -3.76 -3.71 -3.50
N VAL A 29 -3.31 -2.79 -2.64
CA VAL A 29 -3.31 -1.36 -2.98
C VAL A 29 -1.97 -0.75 -2.65
N ALA A 30 -1.60 0.25 -3.41
CA ALA A 30 -0.40 1.05 -3.15
C ALA A 30 -0.86 2.46 -2.84
N ILE A 31 -0.43 2.98 -1.69
CA ILE A 31 -0.81 4.31 -1.22
C ILE A 31 0.38 5.24 -1.42
N SER A 32 0.14 6.34 -2.09
CA SER A 32 1.14 7.36 -2.31
C SER A 32 0.47 8.71 -2.22
N ASN A 33 1.12 9.64 -1.51
CA ASN A 33 0.58 10.99 -1.30
C ASN A 33 -0.82 10.96 -0.70
N GLY A 34 -1.08 9.98 0.15
CA GLY A 34 -2.34 9.92 0.87
C GLY A 34 -3.50 9.33 0.12
N GLU A 35 -3.27 8.78 -1.06
CA GLU A 35 -4.36 8.20 -1.85
C GLU A 35 -3.93 6.91 -2.52
N VAL A 36 -4.92 6.17 -3.00
CA VAL A 36 -4.65 4.93 -3.72
C VAL A 36 -4.09 5.27 -5.09
N ALA A 37 -2.84 4.90 -5.31
CA ALA A 37 -2.20 5.10 -6.60
C ALA A 37 -2.46 3.93 -7.54
N VAL A 38 -2.47 2.71 -6.98
CA VAL A 38 -2.65 1.50 -7.78
C VAL A 38 -3.45 0.50 -6.95
N GLN A 39 -4.27 -0.30 -7.61
CA GLN A 39 -4.94 -1.42 -6.96
C GLN A 39 -4.93 -2.61 -7.93
N GLY A 40 -4.97 -3.82 -7.38
CA GLY A 40 -4.94 -5.01 -8.22
C GLY A 40 -4.99 -6.28 -7.41
N ASP A 41 -4.97 -7.40 -8.11
CA ASP A 41 -5.13 -8.70 -7.48
C ASP A 41 -3.81 -9.36 -7.11
N GLU A 42 -2.69 -8.88 -7.63
CA GLU A 42 -1.39 -9.49 -7.39
C GLU A 42 -0.42 -8.47 -6.85
N PHE A 43 0.30 -8.89 -5.81
CA PHE A 43 1.25 -8.02 -5.13
C PHE A 43 2.33 -7.49 -6.08
N GLY A 44 2.96 -8.39 -6.82
CA GLY A 44 4.07 -7.99 -7.68
C GLY A 44 3.66 -7.00 -8.74
N GLU A 45 2.48 -7.19 -9.29
CA GLU A 45 1.97 -6.30 -10.31
C GLU A 45 1.68 -4.92 -9.75
N VAL A 46 1.08 -4.88 -8.57
CA VAL A 46 0.77 -3.61 -7.92
C VAL A 46 2.05 -2.84 -7.60
N VAL A 47 3.05 -3.55 -7.07
CA VAL A 47 4.33 -2.91 -6.75
C VAL A 47 4.98 -2.36 -7.99
N LYS A 48 5.00 -3.14 -9.06
CA LYS A 48 5.62 -2.69 -10.31
C LYS A 48 4.95 -1.44 -10.85
N ARG A 49 3.63 -1.43 -10.87
CA ARG A 49 2.90 -0.28 -11.39
C ARG A 49 3.06 0.93 -10.49
N ALA A 50 3.07 0.72 -9.18
CA ALA A 50 3.28 1.83 -8.26
C ALA A 50 4.66 2.43 -8.44
N TYR A 51 5.66 1.58 -8.63
CA TYR A 51 7.01 2.05 -8.87
C TYR A 51 7.07 2.91 -10.13
N GLU A 52 6.41 2.45 -11.18
CA GLU A 52 6.40 3.18 -12.45
C GLU A 52 5.68 4.51 -12.31
N LEU A 53 4.54 4.51 -11.63
CA LEU A 53 3.75 5.72 -11.48
C LEU A 53 4.42 6.77 -10.60
N THR A 54 5.08 6.34 -9.55
CA THR A 54 5.69 7.27 -8.60
C THR A 54 7.12 7.62 -8.95
N GLY A 55 7.69 6.94 -9.94
CA GLY A 55 9.10 7.16 -10.27
C GLY A 55 10.04 6.63 -9.22
N GLY A 56 9.61 5.64 -8.46
CA GLY A 56 10.44 5.04 -7.43
C GLY A 56 10.34 5.69 -6.09
N GLU A 57 9.39 6.60 -5.90
CA GLU A 57 9.20 7.23 -4.59
C GLU A 57 8.58 6.24 -3.60
N ILE A 58 8.61 6.65 -2.33
CA ILE A 58 8.10 5.81 -1.26
C ILE A 58 6.59 5.66 -1.38
N PHE A 59 6.12 4.43 -1.26
CA PHE A 59 4.69 4.16 -1.20
C PHE A 59 4.45 2.99 -0.25
N TYR A 60 3.23 2.89 0.26
CA TYR A 60 2.85 1.85 1.19
C TYR A 60 1.96 0.85 0.47
N VAL A 61 2.34 -0.43 0.49
CA VAL A 61 1.58 -1.48 -0.19
C VAL A 61 1.00 -2.42 0.85
N THR A 62 -0.28 -2.72 0.71
CA THR A 62 -0.92 -3.62 1.65
C THR A 62 -2.10 -4.32 0.97
N LYS A 63 -2.54 -5.41 1.57
CA LYS A 63 -3.73 -6.11 1.10
C LYS A 63 -4.89 -5.71 2.00
N VAL A 64 -5.92 -5.15 1.41
CA VAL A 64 -7.04 -4.59 2.17
C VAL A 64 -7.76 -5.71 2.91
N GLY A 65 -7.83 -5.59 4.23
CA GLY A 65 -8.45 -6.58 5.08
C GLY A 65 -7.52 -7.66 5.59
N GLU A 66 -6.27 -7.72 5.09
CA GLU A 66 -5.30 -8.74 5.53
C GLU A 66 -3.95 -8.09 5.79
N GLU A 67 -3.96 -6.94 6.40
CA GLU A 67 -2.75 -6.12 6.53
C GLU A 67 -1.68 -6.76 7.39
N GLN A 68 -2.07 -7.51 8.38
CA GLN A 68 -1.10 -8.09 9.30
C GLN A 68 -0.16 -9.06 8.60
N LYS A 69 -0.69 -9.86 7.70
CA LYS A 69 0.14 -10.81 6.96
C LYS A 69 1.13 -10.09 6.06
N VAL A 70 0.68 -9.00 5.46
CA VAL A 70 1.51 -8.24 4.54
C VAL A 70 2.67 -7.59 5.28
N GLU A 71 2.41 -7.01 6.43
CA GLU A 71 3.44 -6.33 7.18
C GLU A 71 4.56 -7.28 7.58
N ARG A 72 4.21 -8.50 7.95
CA ARG A 72 5.24 -9.48 8.29
C ARG A 72 6.15 -9.76 7.10
N LYS A 73 5.57 -9.93 5.93
CA LYS A 73 6.37 -10.19 4.74
C LYS A 73 7.32 -9.06 4.44
N LEU A 74 6.86 -7.84 4.59
CA LEU A 74 7.69 -6.68 4.31
C LEU A 74 8.91 -6.63 5.23
N TYR A 75 8.72 -6.95 6.49
CA TYR A 75 9.83 -6.95 7.43
C TYR A 75 10.86 -8.00 7.08
N ARG A 76 10.41 -9.12 6.58
CA ARG A 76 11.32 -10.22 6.29
C ARG A 76 12.12 -10.00 5.03
N ASN A 77 11.72 -9.09 4.20
CA ASN A 77 12.37 -8.85 2.92
C ASN A 77 13.49 -7.84 2.97
N ARG A 78 14.03 -7.60 4.14
CA ARG A 78 15.11 -6.63 4.24
C ARG A 78 16.48 -7.23 4.02
#